data_70d9b5e7d27323bd89042167511ffc84
#
_entry.id   70d9b5e7d27323bd89042167511ffc84
#
_cell.length_a   1.000
_cell.length_b   1.000
_cell.length_c   1.000
_cell.angle_alpha   90.00
_cell.angle_beta   90.00
_cell.angle_gamma   90.00
#
_symmetry.space_group_name_H-M   'P 1'
#
loop_
_entity.id
_entity.type
_entity.pdbx_description
1 polymer ?
#
loop_
_entity_poly.entity_id
_entity_poly.type
_entity_poly.pdbx_seq_one_letter_code
_entity_poly.pdbx_strand_id
1 'polypeptide(L)'
;REAMRQRYGEDQIDKHFADTNDTLCYATNWNQNATKALLETEADVAVIVGGYNSSNTAHLVEICEQVMPSFLISRAEELLSATQIRHFDIHAKQTVVCDGWLPELPTRVAITSGASCPDVLMNCVVERIASFYGYEQTDIESGLATLALYEPIPDPA
;
A
#
# COMPACT_ATOMS: atom_id res chain seq x y z
N ARG A 1 0.73 22.82 23.40
CA ARG A 1 1.96 23.64 23.33
C ARG A 1 1.98 24.75 24.39
N GLU A 2 0.89 25.54 24.55
CA GLU A 2 0.79 26.66 25.51
C GLU A 2 1.02 26.21 26.98
N ALA A 3 0.36 25.13 27.42
CA ALA A 3 0.52 24.58 28.78
C ALA A 3 1.95 24.07 29.04
N MET A 4 2.66 23.62 28.02
CA MET A 4 4.05 23.17 28.13
C MET A 4 5.03 24.35 28.15
N ARG A 5 4.75 25.44 27.43
CA ARG A 5 5.51 26.70 27.53
C ARG A 5 5.50 27.26 28.93
N GLN A 6 4.32 27.25 29.57
CA GLN A 6 4.18 27.75 30.96
C GLN A 6 4.90 26.88 31.98
N ARG A 7 5.06 25.58 31.71
CA ARG A 7 5.65 24.64 32.66
C ARG A 7 7.15 24.45 32.53
N TYR A 8 7.71 24.54 31.31
CA TYR A 8 9.10 24.18 31.01
C TYR A 8 9.92 25.29 30.35
N GLY A 9 9.30 26.43 30.02
CA GLY A 9 9.96 27.53 29.29
C GLY A 9 10.11 27.25 27.80
N GLU A 10 10.34 28.31 27.01
CA GLU A 10 10.37 28.22 25.55
C GLU A 10 11.55 27.39 25.01
N ASP A 11 12.70 27.45 25.69
CA ASP A 11 13.95 26.78 25.28
C ASP A 11 13.94 25.26 25.53
N GLN A 12 12.97 24.72 26.23
CA GLN A 12 12.88 23.30 26.59
C GLN A 12 11.70 22.60 25.91
N ILE A 13 10.87 23.33 25.18
CA ILE A 13 9.64 22.81 24.56
C ILE A 13 9.93 21.61 23.64
N ASP A 14 10.93 21.75 22.77
CA ASP A 14 11.25 20.74 21.77
C ASP A 14 11.80 19.44 22.38
N LYS A 15 12.36 19.51 23.60
CA LYS A 15 12.81 18.30 24.33
C LYS A 15 11.66 17.52 25.01
N HIS A 16 10.51 18.15 25.16
CA HIS A 16 9.33 17.57 25.81
C HIS A 16 8.18 17.27 24.82
N PHE A 17 8.36 17.60 23.55
CA PHE A 17 7.49 17.10 22.49
C PHE A 17 8.15 15.87 21.84
N ALA A 18 7.49 14.73 21.97
CA ALA A 18 7.80 13.60 21.11
C ALA A 18 7.59 14.05 19.66
N ASP A 19 8.56 13.81 18.80
CA ASP A 19 8.36 13.97 17.35
C ASP A 19 7.23 13.00 16.97
N THR A 20 6.17 13.52 16.34
CA THR A 20 5.04 12.68 15.94
C THR A 20 5.44 11.63 14.89
N ASN A 21 6.57 11.81 14.24
CA ASN A 21 7.17 10.79 13.38
C ASN A 21 7.66 9.57 14.19
N ASP A 22 8.10 9.75 15.44
CA ASP A 22 8.50 8.66 16.34
C ASP A 22 7.30 7.92 16.96
N THR A 23 6.06 8.38 16.75
CA THR A 23 4.86 7.73 17.29
C THR A 23 4.24 6.69 16.36
N LEU A 24 4.68 6.62 15.10
CA LEU A 24 4.32 5.53 14.20
C LEU A 24 5.07 4.27 14.61
N CYS A 25 4.37 3.13 14.66
CA CYS A 25 5.06 1.88 14.91
C CYS A 25 6.03 1.59 13.73
N TYR A 26 7.14 0.91 14.03
CA TYR A 26 8.18 0.59 13.06
C TYR A 26 7.63 -0.04 11.77
N ALA A 27 6.69 -1.00 11.91
CA ALA A 27 6.03 -1.65 10.77
C ALA A 27 5.25 -0.67 9.88
N THR A 28 4.62 0.35 10.46
CA THR A 28 3.89 1.39 9.70
C THR A 28 4.85 2.27 8.91
N ASN A 29 5.94 2.72 9.53
CA ASN A 29 6.98 3.50 8.85
C ASN A 29 7.64 2.70 7.72
N TRP A 30 7.93 1.43 7.97
CA TRP A 30 8.49 0.51 6.98
C TRP A 30 7.58 0.40 5.74
N ASN A 31 6.29 0.12 5.94
CA ASN A 31 5.33 0.01 4.86
C ASN A 31 5.18 1.30 4.05
N GLN A 32 5.18 2.45 4.71
CA GLN A 32 5.11 3.74 4.00
C GLN A 32 6.37 4.00 3.16
N ASN A 33 7.55 3.70 3.70
CA ASN A 33 8.80 3.86 2.97
C ASN A 33 8.91 2.85 1.80
N ALA A 34 8.51 1.60 2.01
CA ALA A 34 8.45 0.60 0.95
C ALA A 34 7.47 1.00 -0.16
N THR A 35 6.30 1.56 0.21
CA THR A 35 5.34 2.06 -0.77
C THR A 35 5.90 3.25 -1.56
N LYS A 36 6.59 4.19 -0.92
CA LYS A 36 7.25 5.30 -1.64
C LYS A 36 8.30 4.79 -2.62
N ALA A 37 9.14 3.82 -2.21
CA ALA A 37 10.11 3.20 -3.12
C ALA A 37 9.43 2.47 -4.29
N LEU A 38 8.29 1.81 -4.04
CA LEU A 38 7.49 1.18 -5.08
C LEU A 38 6.99 2.18 -6.13
N LEU A 39 6.66 3.42 -5.74
CA LEU A 39 6.20 4.46 -6.65
C LEU A 39 7.29 4.95 -7.61
N GLU A 40 8.56 4.74 -7.30
CA GLU A 40 9.69 5.05 -8.19
C GLU A 40 9.80 4.05 -9.37
N THR A 41 9.05 2.95 -9.34
CA THR A 41 9.13 1.86 -10.33
C THR A 41 8.26 2.05 -11.57
N GLU A 42 7.65 3.22 -11.78
CA GLU A 42 6.78 3.53 -12.93
C GLU A 42 5.60 2.54 -13.09
N ALA A 43 4.89 2.25 -12.00
CA ALA A 43 3.70 1.41 -12.07
C ALA A 43 2.51 2.17 -12.69
N ASP A 44 1.64 1.43 -13.39
CA ASP A 44 0.48 1.99 -14.09
C ASP A 44 -0.75 2.08 -13.20
N VAL A 45 -0.85 1.21 -12.21
CA VAL A 45 -1.98 1.13 -11.27
C VAL A 45 -1.51 0.56 -9.93
N ALA A 46 -2.11 1.02 -8.84
CA ALA A 46 -1.84 0.50 -7.49
C ALA A 46 -3.07 -0.20 -6.90
N VAL A 47 -2.84 -1.34 -6.28
CA VAL A 47 -3.82 -2.06 -5.46
C VAL A 47 -3.33 -2.12 -4.03
N ILE A 48 -4.07 -1.51 -3.13
CA ILE A 48 -3.76 -1.46 -1.70
C ILE A 48 -4.67 -2.43 -0.96
N VAL A 49 -4.09 -3.37 -0.22
CA VAL A 49 -4.85 -4.40 0.49
C VAL A 49 -4.90 -4.09 1.98
N GLY A 50 -6.10 -3.98 2.53
CA GLY A 50 -6.26 -3.75 3.98
C GLY A 50 -7.65 -3.34 4.42
N GLY A 51 -7.77 -3.12 5.72
CA GLY A 51 -9.06 -2.74 6.32
C GLY A 51 -9.47 -1.30 5.99
N TYR A 52 -10.73 -1.09 5.64
CA TYR A 52 -11.29 0.23 5.29
C TYR A 52 -11.24 1.25 6.42
N ASN A 53 -11.18 0.79 7.67
CA ASN A 53 -11.09 1.64 8.85
C ASN A 53 -9.64 1.88 9.33
N SER A 54 -8.65 1.38 8.59
CA SER A 54 -7.25 1.54 8.93
C SER A 54 -6.72 2.88 8.42
N SER A 55 -6.33 3.76 9.31
CA SER A 55 -5.70 5.05 8.95
C SER A 55 -4.38 4.86 8.21
N ASN A 56 -3.60 3.83 8.57
CA ASN A 56 -2.38 3.50 7.86
C ASN A 56 -2.67 3.08 6.41
N THR A 57 -3.67 2.22 6.19
CA THR A 57 -4.06 1.79 4.84
C THR A 57 -4.58 2.96 4.01
N ALA A 58 -5.42 3.83 4.59
CA ALA A 58 -5.89 5.03 3.91
C ALA A 58 -4.72 5.94 3.49
N HIS A 59 -3.72 6.11 4.36
CA HIS A 59 -2.54 6.90 4.04
C HIS A 59 -1.70 6.30 2.90
N LEU A 60 -1.62 4.97 2.79
CA LEU A 60 -0.97 4.32 1.64
C LEU A 60 -1.71 4.63 0.33
N VAL A 61 -3.05 4.65 0.36
CA VAL A 61 -3.86 5.06 -0.81
C VAL A 61 -3.54 6.50 -1.19
N GLU A 62 -3.56 7.43 -0.23
CA GLU A 62 -3.24 8.85 -0.46
C GLU A 62 -1.84 9.04 -1.10
N ILE A 63 -0.85 8.24 -0.69
CA ILE A 63 0.49 8.27 -1.27
C ILE A 63 0.46 7.79 -2.74
N CYS A 64 -0.22 6.68 -3.03
CA CYS A 64 -0.30 6.11 -4.36
C CYS A 64 -1.12 6.98 -5.33
N GLU A 65 -2.23 7.56 -4.88
CA GLU A 65 -3.11 8.41 -5.69
C GLU A 65 -2.42 9.67 -6.23
N GLN A 66 -1.30 10.10 -5.62
CA GLN A 66 -0.51 11.23 -6.12
C GLN A 66 0.18 10.93 -7.45
N VAL A 67 0.35 9.65 -7.78
CA VAL A 67 1.19 9.21 -8.91
C VAL A 67 0.41 8.38 -9.92
N MET A 68 -0.54 7.55 -9.45
CA MET A 68 -1.26 6.61 -10.31
C MET A 68 -2.68 6.31 -9.78
N PRO A 69 -3.58 5.77 -10.64
CA PRO A 69 -4.87 5.25 -10.19
C PRO A 69 -4.67 4.20 -9.09
N SER A 70 -5.40 4.32 -7.97
CA SER A 70 -5.17 3.53 -6.77
C SER A 70 -6.48 3.00 -6.20
N PHE A 71 -6.49 1.73 -5.82
CA PHE A 71 -7.70 1.02 -5.43
C PHE A 71 -7.50 0.32 -4.09
N LEU A 72 -8.31 0.66 -3.09
CA LEU A 72 -8.30 0.01 -1.79
C LEU A 72 -9.31 -1.15 -1.76
N ILE A 73 -8.78 -2.34 -1.52
CA ILE A 73 -9.58 -3.57 -1.37
C ILE A 73 -9.27 -4.25 -0.04
N SER A 74 -10.22 -5.03 0.47
CA SER A 74 -10.03 -5.83 1.68
C SER A 74 -9.72 -7.30 1.38
N ARG A 75 -10.04 -7.78 0.16
CA ARG A 75 -9.89 -9.19 -0.25
C ARG A 75 -9.89 -9.34 -1.77
N ALA A 76 -9.38 -10.47 -2.25
CA ALA A 76 -9.25 -10.74 -3.69
C ALA A 76 -10.60 -10.83 -4.44
N GLU A 77 -11.71 -11.19 -3.77
CA GLU A 77 -13.05 -11.26 -4.38
C GLU A 77 -13.59 -9.89 -4.80
N GLU A 78 -12.96 -8.81 -4.39
CA GLU A 78 -13.30 -7.47 -4.82
C GLU A 78 -12.73 -7.12 -6.20
N LEU A 79 -11.78 -7.91 -6.68
CA LEU A 79 -11.33 -7.95 -8.08
C LEU A 79 -12.34 -8.77 -8.90
N LEU A 80 -13.41 -8.11 -9.36
CA LEU A 80 -14.57 -8.79 -9.98
C LEU A 80 -14.19 -9.41 -11.32
N SER A 81 -13.43 -8.67 -12.14
CA SER A 81 -12.92 -9.13 -13.45
C SER A 81 -11.70 -8.28 -13.86
N ALA A 82 -11.10 -8.59 -15.00
CA ALA A 82 -10.07 -7.75 -15.59
C ALA A 82 -10.56 -6.31 -15.89
N THR A 83 -11.85 -6.12 -16.05
CA THR A 83 -12.44 -4.82 -16.38
C THR A 83 -13.14 -4.15 -15.22
N GLN A 84 -13.47 -4.87 -14.14
CA GLN A 84 -14.24 -4.34 -13.01
C GLN A 84 -13.58 -4.64 -11.68
N ILE A 85 -13.47 -3.62 -10.85
CA ILE A 85 -13.03 -3.69 -9.46
C ILE A 85 -14.07 -3.07 -8.53
N ARG A 86 -14.33 -3.71 -7.39
CA ARG A 86 -15.03 -3.12 -6.26
C ARG A 86 -13.99 -2.66 -5.27
N HIS A 87 -13.96 -1.37 -4.98
CA HIS A 87 -12.98 -0.82 -4.04
C HIS A 87 -13.63 0.17 -3.08
N PHE A 88 -12.93 0.48 -2.01
CA PHE A 88 -13.38 1.49 -1.05
C PHE A 88 -12.77 2.84 -1.43
N ASP A 89 -13.63 3.80 -1.72
CA ASP A 89 -13.26 5.20 -1.92
C ASP A 89 -13.05 5.86 -0.55
N ILE A 90 -11.81 6.21 -0.25
CA ILE A 90 -11.42 6.80 1.04
C ILE A 90 -11.95 8.23 1.23
N HIS A 91 -12.24 8.95 0.14
CA HIS A 91 -12.74 10.32 0.15
C HIS A 91 -14.26 10.34 0.31
N ALA A 92 -14.98 9.52 -0.47
CA ALA A 92 -16.42 9.36 -0.36
C ALA A 92 -16.85 8.46 0.81
N LYS A 93 -15.90 7.71 1.41
CA LYS A 93 -16.12 6.75 2.51
C LYS A 93 -17.18 5.70 2.20
N GLN A 94 -17.17 5.19 0.99
CA GLN A 94 -18.09 4.17 0.52
C GLN A 94 -17.43 3.19 -0.45
N THR A 95 -18.03 2.02 -0.57
CA THR A 95 -17.60 1.04 -1.58
C THR A 95 -18.24 1.37 -2.91
N VAL A 96 -17.43 1.42 -3.96
CA VAL A 96 -17.83 1.70 -5.35
C VAL A 96 -17.33 0.62 -6.29
N VAL A 97 -17.94 0.50 -7.45
CA VAL A 97 -17.46 -0.36 -8.55
C VAL A 97 -16.94 0.55 -9.65
N CYS A 98 -15.73 0.27 -10.12
CA CYS A 98 -15.05 1.01 -11.17
C CYS A 98 -14.79 0.08 -12.36
N ASP A 99 -15.02 0.59 -13.57
CA ASP A 99 -14.72 -0.09 -14.83
C ASP A 99 -13.37 0.37 -15.37
N GLY A 100 -12.68 -0.52 -16.09
CA GLY A 100 -11.41 -0.19 -16.78
C GLY A 100 -10.25 0.05 -15.83
N TRP A 101 -10.24 -0.63 -14.68
CA TRP A 101 -9.24 -0.43 -13.63
C TRP A 101 -7.87 -1.05 -13.95
N LEU A 102 -7.87 -2.18 -14.69
CA LEU A 102 -6.66 -2.93 -15.00
C LEU A 102 -6.20 -2.63 -16.42
N PRO A 103 -5.00 -2.07 -16.63
CA PRO A 103 -4.47 -1.80 -17.96
C PRO A 103 -4.19 -3.08 -18.77
N GLU A 104 -4.11 -2.95 -20.09
CA GLU A 104 -3.66 -4.03 -20.96
C GLU A 104 -2.14 -4.25 -20.86
N LEU A 105 -1.67 -5.45 -21.23
CA LEU A 105 -0.23 -5.74 -21.26
C LEU A 105 0.50 -4.97 -22.37
N PRO A 106 1.75 -4.55 -22.16
CA PRO A 106 2.53 -4.71 -20.93
C PRO A 106 2.15 -3.71 -19.85
N THR A 107 1.98 -4.17 -18.61
CA THR A 107 1.61 -3.33 -17.48
C THR A 107 2.39 -3.69 -16.22
N ARG A 108 2.53 -2.71 -15.32
CA ARG A 108 3.11 -2.87 -13.99
C ARG A 108 2.05 -2.55 -12.95
N VAL A 109 1.66 -3.53 -12.17
CA VAL A 109 0.71 -3.38 -11.07
C VAL A 109 1.48 -3.29 -9.75
N ALA A 110 1.41 -2.15 -9.09
CA ALA A 110 1.95 -1.99 -7.73
C ALA A 110 0.96 -2.61 -6.74
N ILE A 111 1.44 -3.50 -5.87
CA ILE A 111 0.62 -4.09 -4.82
C ILE A 111 1.29 -3.81 -3.47
N THR A 112 0.54 -3.20 -2.56
CA THR A 112 1.00 -2.93 -1.20
C THR A 112 -0.11 -3.23 -0.20
N SER A 113 0.22 -3.30 1.08
CA SER A 113 -0.77 -3.64 2.11
C SER A 113 -0.57 -2.86 3.39
N GLY A 114 -1.63 -2.74 4.18
CA GLY A 114 -1.52 -2.28 5.56
C GLY A 114 -0.66 -3.23 6.40
N ALA A 115 0.04 -2.70 7.41
CA ALA A 115 0.97 -3.45 8.28
C ALA A 115 0.36 -4.67 8.99
N SER A 116 -0.95 -4.71 9.14
CA SER A 116 -1.70 -5.82 9.76
C SER A 116 -2.33 -6.77 8.74
N CYS A 117 -2.05 -6.62 7.45
CA CYS A 117 -2.59 -7.47 6.41
C CYS A 117 -1.86 -8.83 6.41
N PRO A 118 -2.57 -9.96 6.50
CA PRO A 118 -1.93 -11.27 6.40
C PRO A 118 -1.37 -11.53 5.00
N ASP A 119 -0.19 -12.16 4.91
CA ASP A 119 0.47 -12.50 3.64
C ASP A 119 -0.41 -13.35 2.72
N VAL A 120 -1.24 -14.21 3.30
CA VAL A 120 -2.19 -15.05 2.55
C VAL A 120 -3.16 -14.21 1.72
N LEU A 121 -3.64 -13.07 2.25
CA LEU A 121 -4.52 -12.17 1.49
C LEU A 121 -3.77 -11.51 0.34
N MET A 122 -2.51 -11.13 0.56
CA MET A 122 -1.65 -10.57 -0.50
C MET A 122 -1.45 -11.58 -1.62
N ASN A 123 -1.13 -12.84 -1.29
CA ASN A 123 -0.95 -13.90 -2.27
C ASN A 123 -2.21 -14.12 -3.10
N CYS A 124 -3.39 -14.20 -2.46
CA CYS A 124 -4.67 -14.34 -3.17
C CYS A 124 -4.91 -13.16 -4.14
N VAL A 125 -4.53 -11.93 -3.77
CA VAL A 125 -4.67 -10.77 -4.65
C VAL A 125 -3.71 -10.86 -5.84
N VAL A 126 -2.45 -11.23 -5.62
CA VAL A 126 -1.45 -11.43 -6.68
C VAL A 126 -1.92 -12.51 -7.66
N GLU A 127 -2.31 -13.68 -7.17
CA GLU A 127 -2.83 -14.79 -7.97
C GLU A 127 -4.07 -14.38 -8.78
N ARG A 128 -4.98 -13.63 -8.16
CA ARG A 128 -6.18 -13.15 -8.83
C ARG A 128 -5.88 -12.19 -9.97
N ILE A 129 -4.99 -11.23 -9.77
CA ILE A 129 -4.57 -10.28 -10.81
C ILE A 129 -3.85 -11.03 -11.95
N ALA A 130 -2.92 -11.93 -11.61
CA ALA A 130 -2.18 -12.73 -12.58
C ALA A 130 -3.13 -13.59 -13.45
N SER A 131 -4.18 -14.15 -12.84
CA SER A 131 -5.17 -14.96 -13.55
C SER A 131 -5.94 -14.17 -14.63
N PHE A 132 -6.12 -12.86 -14.47
CA PHE A 132 -6.76 -12.02 -15.49
C PHE A 132 -5.91 -11.86 -16.76
N TYR A 133 -4.61 -12.06 -16.64
CA TYR A 133 -3.67 -12.07 -17.76
C TYR A 133 -3.35 -13.49 -18.27
N GLY A 134 -4.01 -14.52 -17.72
CA GLY A 134 -3.82 -15.92 -18.11
C GLY A 134 -2.58 -16.57 -17.51
N TYR A 135 -1.96 -15.96 -16.47
CA TYR A 135 -0.86 -16.58 -15.73
C TYR A 135 -1.39 -17.53 -14.64
N GLU A 136 -0.69 -18.63 -14.46
CA GLU A 136 -0.94 -19.61 -13.41
C GLU A 136 0.02 -19.45 -12.23
N GLN A 137 -0.23 -20.15 -11.13
CA GLN A 137 0.62 -20.07 -9.93
C GLN A 137 2.08 -20.45 -10.20
N THR A 138 2.31 -21.41 -11.10
CA THR A 138 3.65 -21.83 -11.54
C THR A 138 4.42 -20.72 -12.24
N ASP A 139 3.74 -19.84 -12.96
CA ASP A 139 4.36 -18.67 -13.61
C ASP A 139 4.79 -17.65 -12.58
N ILE A 140 3.94 -17.42 -11.55
CA ILE A 140 4.23 -16.52 -10.42
C ILE A 140 5.44 -17.04 -9.64
N GLU A 141 5.47 -18.34 -9.29
CA GLU A 141 6.57 -18.97 -8.56
C GLU A 141 7.90 -18.87 -9.35
N SER A 142 7.84 -19.10 -10.66
CA SER A 142 9.00 -18.96 -11.55
C SER A 142 9.51 -17.52 -11.61
N GLY A 143 8.59 -16.55 -11.68
CA GLY A 143 8.90 -15.12 -11.63
C GLY A 143 9.55 -14.73 -10.31
N LEU A 144 8.98 -15.15 -9.18
CA LEU A 144 9.51 -14.89 -7.84
C LEU A 144 10.88 -15.53 -7.63
N ALA A 145 11.13 -16.75 -8.13
CA ALA A 145 12.43 -17.39 -8.08
C ALA A 145 13.49 -16.59 -8.84
N THR A 146 13.11 -15.92 -9.94
CA THR A 146 14.01 -15.03 -10.68
C THR A 146 14.29 -13.73 -9.91
N LEU A 147 13.31 -13.19 -9.18
CA LEU A 147 13.45 -11.99 -8.34
C LEU A 147 14.23 -12.27 -7.06
N ALA A 148 14.18 -13.49 -6.51
CA ALA A 148 14.96 -13.88 -5.32
C ALA A 148 16.49 -13.84 -5.55
N LEU A 149 16.95 -13.68 -6.79
CA LEU A 149 18.33 -13.37 -7.14
C LEU A 149 18.64 -11.86 -6.97
N TYR A 150 17.64 -11.02 -6.73
CA TYR A 150 17.80 -9.61 -6.40
C TYR A 150 18.12 -9.48 -4.90
N GLU A 151 19.21 -8.79 -4.57
CA GLU A 151 19.56 -8.52 -3.17
C GLU A 151 18.43 -7.78 -2.45
N PRO A 152 18.10 -8.17 -1.21
CA PRO A 152 17.09 -7.44 -0.44
C PRO A 152 17.53 -6.00 -0.26
N ILE A 153 16.56 -5.06 -0.37
CA ILE A 153 16.79 -3.64 -0.09
C ILE A 153 17.41 -3.54 1.30
N PRO A 154 18.60 -2.93 1.47
CA PRO A 154 19.22 -2.83 2.78
C PRO A 154 18.33 -2.05 3.73
N ASP A 155 18.26 -2.50 4.99
CA ASP A 155 17.55 -1.79 6.05
C ASP A 155 18.01 -0.33 6.08
N PRO A 156 17.12 0.64 6.05
CA PRO A 156 17.50 2.03 6.27
C PRO A 156 18.06 2.18 7.68
N ALA A 157 19.28 2.65 7.77
CA ALA A 157 20.00 2.91 9.01
C ALA A 157 19.31 3.97 9.88
#